data_76a061f751c0412a55ecb23d446979d1
#
_entry.id   76a061f751c0412a55ecb23d446979d1
#
_cell.length_a   1.000
_cell.length_b   1.000
_cell.length_c   1.000
_cell.angle_alpha   90.00
_cell.angle_beta   90.00
_cell.angle_gamma   90.00
#
_symmetry.space_group_name_H-M   'P 1'
#
loop_
_entity.id
_entity.type
_entity.pdbx_description
1 polymer ?
#
loop_
_entity_poly.entity_id
_entity_poly.type
_entity_poly.pdbx_seq_one_letter_code
_entity_poly.pdbx_strand_id
1 'polypeptide(L)'
;MKPFLLVALLLATPLLAQQQPAAKPAAAKPAPIGVAWHDVTKWGVEGRGWGDQERKRWFDRLPAKAEGKVTPAVWSLSRDSAGMMVRFQTDAKSIHARYTLSKTNLAMPHMPATGVSGLDLYARNDKGEWRWVQVTRPNSAKVEAVIISDLAPGLREYAAYLPLYNGIESLEIGVPAGAKFEGLAPRTAKPVIFYGTSITHGACASRPGMVHTAILGRRLDRPVMNIGFSGNGRMDTAVGDLLTEIDAAVYVIDCLPNMQPADVTAKCVPLVKQLRAARPNTPIVLVEDRRFTNDWITPAKKKFHDDNHAALRAAYEQLKKEGVAKLHYIAGDHLYGDDTEGATDASHANDLGFMRQADIFEPVLRTALK
;
A
#
# COMPACT_ATOMS: atom_id res chain seq x y z
N MET A 1 -71.83 62.98 10.72
CA MET A 1 -70.97 61.96 11.39
C MET A 1 -69.56 62.50 11.38
N LYS A 2 -69.05 62.89 12.54
CA LYS A 2 -67.71 63.50 12.70
C LYS A 2 -66.64 62.39 12.92
N PRO A 3 -65.44 62.52 12.33
CA PRO A 3 -64.39 61.61 12.67
C PRO A 3 -63.62 62.05 13.93
N PHE A 4 -63.32 61.10 14.80
CA PHE A 4 -62.48 61.28 15.98
C PHE A 4 -60.99 61.21 15.56
N LEU A 5 -60.26 62.25 15.95
CA LEU A 5 -58.81 62.34 15.79
C LEU A 5 -58.17 61.77 17.06
N LEU A 6 -57.42 60.69 16.92
CA LEU A 6 -56.65 60.10 18.00
C LEU A 6 -55.21 60.65 17.96
N VAL A 7 -54.85 61.45 18.97
CA VAL A 7 -53.50 61.99 19.14
C VAL A 7 -52.67 60.92 19.94
N ALA A 8 -51.65 60.30 19.32
CA ALA A 8 -50.70 59.42 20.01
C ALA A 8 -49.57 60.29 20.57
N LEU A 9 -49.44 60.27 21.89
CA LEU A 9 -48.35 60.90 22.62
C LEU A 9 -47.10 59.91 22.59
N LEU A 10 -46.07 60.31 21.88
CA LEU A 10 -44.73 59.53 21.88
C LEU A 10 -43.92 60.02 23.10
N LEU A 11 -43.84 59.19 24.10
CA LEU A 11 -42.89 59.32 25.20
C LEU A 11 -41.49 58.84 24.76
N ALA A 12 -40.55 59.74 24.58
CA ALA A 12 -39.16 59.47 24.32
C ALA A 12 -38.43 59.04 25.62
N THR A 13 -38.04 57.80 25.74
CA THR A 13 -37.14 57.31 26.82
C THR A 13 -35.68 57.53 26.41
N PRO A 14 -34.77 58.00 27.26
CA PRO A 14 -33.36 58.17 26.94
C PRO A 14 -32.69 56.85 26.90
N LEU A 15 -32.02 56.51 25.77
CA LEU A 15 -31.16 55.38 25.58
C LEU A 15 -29.87 55.58 26.38
N LEU A 16 -29.72 54.87 27.50
CA LEU A 16 -28.46 54.76 28.20
C LEU A 16 -27.51 53.92 27.36
N ALA A 17 -26.48 54.55 26.78
CA ALA A 17 -25.39 53.85 26.09
C ALA A 17 -24.62 52.98 27.08
N GLN A 18 -24.81 51.64 27.00
CA GLN A 18 -23.95 50.69 27.68
C GLN A 18 -22.55 50.70 27.01
N GLN A 19 -21.56 51.21 27.73
CA GLN A 19 -20.14 51.02 27.35
C GLN A 19 -19.79 49.54 27.39
N GLN A 20 -19.52 48.94 26.19
CA GLN A 20 -18.95 47.62 26.12
C GLN A 20 -17.55 47.63 26.74
N PRO A 21 -17.21 46.63 27.59
CA PRO A 21 -15.85 46.53 28.12
C PRO A 21 -14.86 46.31 26.97
N ALA A 22 -13.76 47.03 26.98
CA ALA A 22 -12.67 46.91 26.00
C ALA A 22 -12.23 45.45 25.84
N ALA A 23 -12.25 44.93 24.62
CA ALA A 23 -11.80 43.59 24.30
C ALA A 23 -10.32 43.41 24.73
N LYS A 24 -10.06 42.38 25.54
CA LYS A 24 -8.71 42.01 25.94
C LYS A 24 -7.88 41.78 24.65
N PRO A 25 -6.63 42.30 24.56
CA PRO A 25 -5.78 42.05 23.39
C PRO A 25 -5.70 40.56 23.13
N ALA A 26 -6.03 40.10 21.93
CA ALA A 26 -5.81 38.70 21.53
C ALA A 26 -4.32 38.42 21.67
N ALA A 27 -3.96 37.36 22.42
CA ALA A 27 -2.59 36.89 22.53
C ALA A 27 -2.03 36.71 21.11
N ALA A 28 -0.87 37.32 20.86
CA ALA A 28 -0.19 37.18 19.58
C ALA A 28 0.01 35.68 19.28
N LYS A 29 -0.46 35.24 18.10
CA LYS A 29 -0.16 33.87 17.64
C LYS A 29 1.36 33.68 17.68
N PRO A 30 1.86 32.60 18.32
CA PRO A 30 3.28 32.30 18.31
C PRO A 30 3.77 32.24 16.86
N ALA A 31 4.96 32.77 16.61
CA ALA A 31 5.60 32.69 15.29
C ALA A 31 5.62 31.24 14.82
N PRO A 32 5.41 30.97 13.51
CA PRO A 32 5.41 29.61 13.01
C PRO A 32 6.76 28.96 13.34
N ILE A 33 6.70 27.87 14.09
CA ILE A 33 7.89 27.03 14.39
C ILE A 33 8.34 26.45 13.06
N GLY A 34 9.61 26.66 12.68
CA GLY A 34 10.16 26.10 11.45
C GLY A 34 10.04 24.58 11.43
N VAL A 35 9.98 23.97 10.24
CA VAL A 35 9.97 22.51 10.06
C VAL A 35 11.39 22.01 9.87
N ALA A 36 11.80 21.03 10.67
CA ALA A 36 13.02 20.25 10.47
C ALA A 36 12.72 19.09 9.52
N TRP A 37 13.47 19.00 8.41
CA TRP A 37 13.29 18.01 7.36
C TRP A 37 14.34 16.92 7.44
N HIS A 38 13.91 15.66 7.30
CA HIS A 38 14.74 14.47 7.43
C HIS A 38 14.65 13.64 6.15
N ASP A 39 15.77 13.51 5.43
CA ASP A 39 15.88 12.72 4.19
C ASP A 39 15.80 11.23 4.51
N VAL A 40 14.76 10.57 3.98
CA VAL A 40 14.45 9.15 4.21
C VAL A 40 15.58 8.20 3.78
N THR A 41 16.38 8.58 2.79
CA THR A 41 17.49 7.75 2.32
C THR A 41 18.59 7.55 3.39
N LYS A 42 18.63 8.38 4.45
CA LYS A 42 19.62 8.29 5.53
C LYS A 42 19.38 7.11 6.48
N TRP A 43 18.14 6.58 6.57
CA TRP A 43 17.85 5.41 7.41
C TRP A 43 17.16 4.28 6.65
N GLY A 44 16.66 4.52 5.42
CA GLY A 44 16.16 3.50 4.53
C GLY A 44 14.66 3.26 4.61
N VAL A 45 14.18 2.34 3.75
CA VAL A 45 12.79 1.91 3.66
C VAL A 45 12.70 0.38 3.66
N GLU A 46 11.66 -0.16 4.26
CA GLU A 46 11.28 -1.57 4.09
C GLU A 46 10.69 -1.81 2.71
N GLY A 47 10.72 -3.06 2.25
CA GLY A 47 10.16 -3.48 0.96
C GLY A 47 11.07 -3.22 -0.26
N ARG A 48 12.24 -2.60 -0.06
CA ARG A 48 13.17 -2.27 -1.13
C ARG A 48 13.92 -3.50 -1.70
N GLY A 49 14.18 -4.52 -0.89
CA GLY A 49 14.92 -5.74 -1.30
C GLY A 49 16.34 -5.49 -1.81
N TRP A 50 17.05 -6.55 -2.18
CA TRP A 50 18.40 -6.55 -2.79
C TRP A 50 19.48 -5.68 -2.11
N GLY A 51 19.28 -5.30 -0.84
CA GLY A 51 20.27 -4.55 -0.07
C GLY A 51 20.77 -3.29 -0.78
N ASP A 52 22.09 -3.12 -0.85
CA ASP A 52 22.78 -1.97 -1.44
C ASP A 52 23.07 -2.10 -2.95
N GLN A 53 22.49 -3.10 -3.63
CA GLN A 53 22.68 -3.22 -5.07
C GLN A 53 22.20 -1.95 -5.78
N GLU A 54 22.93 -1.53 -6.81
CA GLU A 54 22.67 -0.35 -7.59
C GLU A 54 21.25 -0.31 -8.15
N ARG A 55 20.63 0.89 -8.14
CA ARG A 55 19.33 1.19 -8.75
C ARG A 55 19.43 2.41 -9.64
N LYS A 56 18.56 2.48 -10.64
CA LYS A 56 18.48 3.70 -11.49
C LYS A 56 17.90 4.89 -10.72
N ARG A 57 16.94 4.64 -9.82
CA ARG A 57 16.44 5.59 -8.81
C ARG A 57 16.40 4.88 -7.47
N TRP A 58 16.67 5.61 -6.42
CA TRP A 58 16.81 5.01 -5.08
C TRP A 58 15.57 4.24 -4.63
N PHE A 59 14.36 4.70 -5.02
CA PHE A 59 13.08 4.10 -4.67
C PHE A 59 12.54 3.14 -5.75
N ASP A 60 13.34 2.68 -6.69
CA ASP A 60 12.93 1.62 -7.62
C ASP A 60 12.85 0.27 -6.92
N ARG A 61 11.87 -0.56 -7.26
CA ARG A 61 11.65 -1.87 -6.63
C ARG A 61 12.70 -2.90 -7.06
N LEU A 62 13.10 -2.90 -8.33
CA LEU A 62 14.13 -3.81 -8.84
C LEU A 62 15.50 -3.14 -8.90
N PRO A 63 16.62 -3.92 -8.77
CA PRO A 63 17.96 -3.41 -8.96
C PRO A 63 18.23 -3.07 -10.44
N ALA A 64 19.20 -2.18 -10.71
CA ALA A 64 19.54 -1.71 -12.06
C ALA A 64 19.86 -2.85 -13.03
N LYS A 65 20.48 -3.92 -12.56
CA LYS A 65 20.82 -5.11 -13.36
C LYS A 65 19.61 -5.85 -13.95
N ALA A 66 18.38 -5.56 -13.48
CA ALA A 66 17.17 -6.12 -14.04
C ALA A 66 16.80 -5.49 -15.39
N GLU A 67 17.28 -4.28 -15.68
CA GLU A 67 17.06 -3.61 -16.97
C GLU A 67 17.62 -4.47 -18.11
N GLY A 68 16.81 -4.70 -19.14
CA GLY A 68 17.17 -5.57 -20.29
C GLY A 68 17.11 -7.08 -20.01
N LYS A 69 16.96 -7.52 -18.75
CA LYS A 69 16.76 -8.95 -18.39
C LYS A 69 15.29 -9.30 -18.23
N VAL A 70 14.54 -8.47 -17.51
CA VAL A 70 13.09 -8.60 -17.42
C VAL A 70 12.43 -7.92 -18.63
N THR A 71 11.15 -8.19 -18.88
CA THR A 71 10.42 -7.53 -19.98
C THR A 71 10.41 -6.01 -19.78
N PRO A 72 10.36 -5.19 -20.88
CA PRO A 72 10.28 -3.74 -20.75
C PRO A 72 9.12 -3.25 -19.88
N ALA A 73 7.98 -3.96 -19.91
CA ALA A 73 6.82 -3.63 -19.09
C ALA A 73 7.09 -3.90 -17.59
N VAL A 74 7.67 -5.03 -17.23
CA VAL A 74 8.08 -5.34 -15.84
C VAL A 74 9.09 -4.30 -15.36
N TRP A 75 10.09 -3.96 -16.19
CA TRP A 75 11.06 -2.94 -15.84
C TRP A 75 10.39 -1.58 -15.59
N SER A 76 9.54 -1.12 -16.50
CA SER A 76 8.82 0.15 -16.33
C SER A 76 7.98 0.18 -15.06
N LEU A 77 7.21 -0.89 -14.78
CA LEU A 77 6.38 -1.00 -13.60
C LEU A 77 7.18 -1.12 -12.29
N SER A 78 8.39 -1.67 -12.35
CA SER A 78 9.28 -1.77 -11.18
C SER A 78 9.76 -0.41 -10.68
N ARG A 79 9.60 0.65 -11.49
CA ARG A 79 9.94 2.03 -11.17
C ARG A 79 8.88 2.74 -10.30
N ASP A 80 7.72 2.11 -10.09
CA ASP A 80 6.73 2.53 -9.08
C ASP A 80 7.15 2.03 -7.70
N SER A 81 6.89 2.82 -6.64
CA SER A 81 7.43 2.58 -5.30
C SER A 81 6.50 1.71 -4.42
N ALA A 82 5.61 0.93 -5.05
CA ALA A 82 4.61 0.10 -4.37
C ALA A 82 5.21 -0.85 -3.32
N GLY A 83 4.59 -0.91 -2.15
CA GLY A 83 4.99 -1.81 -1.06
C GLY A 83 6.18 -1.34 -0.24
N MET A 84 6.84 -0.26 -0.63
CA MET A 84 7.86 0.36 0.23
C MET A 84 7.23 1.12 1.37
N MET A 85 7.89 1.14 2.52
CA MET A 85 7.41 1.76 3.76
C MET A 85 8.55 2.40 4.52
N VAL A 86 8.38 3.67 4.88
CA VAL A 86 9.28 4.42 5.78
C VAL A 86 8.84 4.22 7.21
N ARG A 87 9.77 3.96 8.14
CA ARG A 87 9.49 3.93 9.58
C ARG A 87 10.27 5.00 10.31
N PHE A 88 9.63 5.64 11.28
CA PHE A 88 10.24 6.64 12.15
C PHE A 88 9.47 6.77 13.46
N GLN A 89 10.09 7.41 14.46
CA GLN A 89 9.40 7.78 15.70
C GLN A 89 9.55 9.27 15.98
N THR A 90 8.51 9.87 16.57
CA THR A 90 8.50 11.28 16.93
C THR A 90 7.47 11.58 18.04
N ASP A 91 7.71 12.64 18.83
CA ASP A 91 6.75 13.23 19.76
C ASP A 91 6.11 14.51 19.21
N ALA A 92 6.31 14.78 17.93
CA ALA A 92 5.82 15.97 17.24
C ALA A 92 4.30 16.10 17.28
N LYS A 93 3.81 17.33 17.39
CA LYS A 93 2.38 17.64 17.29
C LYS A 93 1.85 17.70 15.86
N SER A 94 2.73 17.72 14.86
CA SER A 94 2.38 17.64 13.44
C SER A 94 3.46 16.89 12.67
N ILE A 95 3.04 16.20 11.60
CA ILE A 95 3.92 15.50 10.67
C ILE A 95 3.69 16.07 9.28
N HIS A 96 4.77 16.37 8.60
CA HIS A 96 4.82 16.92 7.26
C HIS A 96 5.54 15.96 6.34
N ALA A 97 5.29 16.04 5.05
CA ALA A 97 6.08 15.37 4.02
C ALA A 97 6.34 16.32 2.85
N ARG A 98 7.55 16.22 2.30
CA ARG A 98 7.83 16.74 0.97
C ARG A 98 8.47 15.64 0.12
N TYR A 99 7.95 15.48 -1.08
CA TYR A 99 8.42 14.45 -2.00
C TYR A 99 8.21 14.83 -3.46
N THR A 100 9.06 14.27 -4.32
CA THR A 100 8.95 14.41 -5.76
C THR A 100 8.55 13.09 -6.38
N LEU A 101 7.51 13.13 -7.20
CA LEU A 101 6.97 12.00 -7.95
C LEU A 101 7.61 11.94 -9.34
N SER A 102 7.82 10.73 -9.85
CA SER A 102 8.42 10.53 -11.18
C SER A 102 7.43 10.74 -12.33
N LYS A 103 6.13 10.72 -12.06
CA LYS A 103 5.06 10.87 -13.06
C LYS A 103 4.17 12.05 -12.69
N THR A 104 3.72 12.78 -13.70
CA THR A 104 2.77 13.90 -13.55
C THR A 104 1.31 13.46 -13.56
N ASN A 105 1.03 12.24 -14.03
CA ASN A 105 -0.30 11.65 -13.93
C ASN A 105 -0.50 11.08 -12.52
N LEU A 106 -1.27 11.80 -11.70
CA LEU A 106 -1.38 11.56 -10.26
C LEU A 106 -2.50 10.59 -9.89
N ALA A 107 -3.43 10.31 -10.80
CA ALA A 107 -4.59 9.44 -10.60
C ALA A 107 -4.81 8.58 -11.84
N MET A 108 -5.65 7.55 -11.70
CA MET A 108 -6.09 6.71 -12.82
C MET A 108 -7.64 6.70 -12.83
N PRO A 109 -8.31 6.37 -13.97
CA PRO A 109 -9.77 6.38 -14.05
C PRO A 109 -10.49 5.56 -12.96
N HIS A 110 -9.82 4.52 -12.47
CA HIS A 110 -10.32 3.58 -11.46
C HIS A 110 -9.54 3.67 -10.14
N MET A 111 -8.66 4.68 -9.97
CA MET A 111 -7.83 4.85 -8.78
C MET A 111 -7.62 6.31 -8.42
N PRO A 112 -7.93 6.74 -7.17
CA PRO A 112 -7.73 8.12 -6.75
C PRO A 112 -6.23 8.46 -6.61
N ALA A 113 -5.92 9.75 -6.64
CA ALA A 113 -4.55 10.24 -6.41
C ALA A 113 -3.96 9.79 -5.06
N THR A 114 -4.79 9.59 -4.05
CA THR A 114 -4.38 9.05 -2.74
C THR A 114 -3.78 7.65 -2.84
N GLY A 115 -4.28 6.80 -3.74
CA GLY A 115 -3.74 5.45 -3.99
C GLY A 115 -2.57 5.47 -4.97
N VAL A 116 -2.74 6.15 -6.12
CA VAL A 116 -1.73 6.20 -7.19
C VAL A 116 -0.45 6.88 -6.72
N SER A 117 -0.57 8.05 -6.03
CA SER A 117 0.52 9.00 -5.80
C SER A 117 0.64 9.46 -4.34
N GLY A 118 -0.24 9.01 -3.45
CA GLY A 118 -0.28 9.44 -2.04
C GLY A 118 0.74 8.71 -1.16
N LEU A 119 1.17 9.40 -0.10
CA LEU A 119 1.91 8.84 1.03
C LEU A 119 0.92 8.52 2.14
N ASP A 120 0.84 7.28 2.61
CA ASP A 120 -0.20 6.77 3.51
C ASP A 120 0.36 6.46 4.91
N LEU A 121 -0.04 7.24 5.92
CA LEU A 121 0.53 7.24 7.26
C LEU A 121 -0.27 6.38 8.22
N TYR A 122 0.42 5.55 8.96
CA TYR A 122 -0.04 4.76 10.10
C TYR A 122 0.77 5.10 11.34
N ALA A 123 0.20 4.87 12.52
CA ALA A 123 0.88 4.99 13.81
C ALA A 123 0.58 3.78 14.70
N ARG A 124 1.48 3.44 15.61
CA ARG A 124 1.18 2.49 16.69
C ARG A 124 0.40 3.19 17.79
N ASN A 125 -0.69 2.57 18.22
CA ASN A 125 -1.42 3.00 19.41
C ASN A 125 -0.72 2.52 20.70
N ASP A 126 -1.25 2.87 21.86
CA ASP A 126 -0.68 2.52 23.17
C ASP A 126 -0.67 1.01 23.47
N LYS A 127 -1.42 0.20 22.66
CA LYS A 127 -1.40 -1.26 22.70
C LYS A 127 -0.37 -1.87 21.72
N GLY A 128 0.39 -1.05 21.01
CA GLY A 128 1.33 -1.48 19.97
C GLY A 128 0.69 -1.88 18.65
N GLU A 129 -0.61 -1.62 18.44
CA GLU A 129 -1.31 -1.96 17.21
C GLU A 129 -1.22 -0.84 16.18
N TRP A 130 -1.02 -1.18 14.92
CA TRP A 130 -1.06 -0.22 13.81
C TRP A 130 -2.46 0.32 13.60
N ARG A 131 -2.58 1.65 13.58
CA ARG A 131 -3.82 2.38 13.27
C ARG A 131 -3.56 3.38 12.16
N TRP A 132 -4.51 3.50 11.26
CA TRP A 132 -4.45 4.50 10.19
C TRP A 132 -4.54 5.92 10.77
N VAL A 133 -3.76 6.83 10.15
CA VAL A 133 -3.71 8.24 10.58
C VAL A 133 -4.23 9.14 9.47
N GLN A 134 -3.57 9.16 8.31
CA GLN A 134 -3.92 10.06 7.21
C GLN A 134 -3.19 9.65 5.94
N VAL A 135 -3.64 10.16 4.79
CA VAL A 135 -2.99 10.03 3.49
C VAL A 135 -2.85 11.40 2.82
N THR A 136 -1.73 11.66 2.16
CA THR A 136 -1.56 12.87 1.36
C THR A 136 -2.47 12.84 0.13
N ARG A 137 -2.86 14.04 -0.36
CA ARG A 137 -3.71 14.25 -1.54
C ARG A 137 -2.93 15.03 -2.59
N PRO A 138 -2.07 14.39 -3.37
CA PRO A 138 -1.22 15.07 -4.34
C PRO A 138 -2.04 15.78 -5.42
N ASN A 139 -1.66 17.02 -5.73
CA ASN A 139 -2.21 17.82 -6.83
C ASN A 139 -1.13 18.26 -7.82
N SER A 140 0.11 17.91 -7.56
CA SER A 140 1.28 18.14 -8.43
C SER A 140 2.32 17.05 -8.20
N ALA A 141 3.30 16.93 -9.09
CA ALA A 141 4.40 15.98 -8.94
C ALA A 141 5.39 16.38 -7.82
N LYS A 142 5.44 17.65 -7.44
CA LYS A 142 6.20 18.13 -6.27
C LYS A 142 5.21 18.40 -5.15
N VAL A 143 5.27 17.61 -4.10
CA VAL A 143 4.35 17.66 -2.98
C VAL A 143 5.07 18.18 -1.74
N GLU A 144 4.50 19.20 -1.12
CA GLU A 144 4.83 19.60 0.25
C GLU A 144 3.52 19.79 1.00
N ALA A 145 3.31 18.99 2.04
CA ALA A 145 2.04 18.95 2.75
C ALA A 145 2.20 18.68 4.24
N VAL A 146 1.32 19.26 5.04
CA VAL A 146 1.05 18.79 6.38
C VAL A 146 0.24 17.50 6.25
N ILE A 147 0.78 16.37 6.68
CA ILE A 147 0.04 15.10 6.67
C ILE A 147 -1.02 15.14 7.77
N ILE A 148 -0.62 15.52 8.98
CA ILE A 148 -1.49 15.56 10.16
C ILE A 148 -0.99 16.64 11.12
N SER A 149 -1.92 17.27 11.85
CA SER A 149 -1.66 18.19 12.96
C SER A 149 -2.48 17.80 14.19
N ASP A 150 -2.26 18.51 15.29
CA ASP A 150 -2.97 18.33 16.57
C ASP A 150 -2.83 16.91 17.15
N LEU A 151 -1.66 16.29 16.95
CA LEU A 151 -1.34 15.00 17.54
C LEU A 151 -1.25 15.11 19.06
N ALA A 152 -1.78 14.09 19.74
CA ALA A 152 -1.63 13.94 21.18
C ALA A 152 -0.15 13.84 21.57
N PRO A 153 0.27 14.40 22.72
CA PRO A 153 1.64 14.30 23.19
C PRO A 153 2.09 12.85 23.37
N GLY A 154 3.39 12.62 23.22
CA GLY A 154 4.07 11.35 23.47
C GLY A 154 4.82 10.84 22.26
N LEU A 155 5.92 10.14 22.54
CA LEU A 155 6.74 9.49 21.52
C LEU A 155 5.96 8.31 20.92
N ARG A 156 5.86 8.27 19.58
CA ARG A 156 5.09 7.25 18.87
C ARG A 156 5.80 6.80 17.60
N GLU A 157 5.71 5.52 17.29
CA GLU A 157 6.19 4.96 16.03
C GLU A 157 5.16 5.17 14.91
N TYR A 158 5.66 5.57 13.75
CA TYR A 158 4.91 5.81 12.53
C TYR A 158 5.44 4.97 11.38
N ALA A 159 4.56 4.65 10.43
CA ALA A 159 4.88 3.98 9.17
C ALA A 159 4.19 4.72 8.03
N ALA A 160 4.95 5.16 7.03
CA ALA A 160 4.43 5.82 5.83
C ALA A 160 4.66 4.93 4.61
N TYR A 161 3.55 4.41 4.04
CA TYR A 161 3.59 3.63 2.80
C TYR A 161 3.70 4.53 1.58
N LEU A 162 4.56 4.14 0.63
CA LEU A 162 4.84 4.89 -0.59
C LEU A 162 3.77 4.64 -1.66
N PRO A 163 3.66 5.54 -2.67
CA PRO A 163 2.72 5.45 -3.78
C PRO A 163 2.71 4.12 -4.51
N LEU A 164 1.52 3.69 -4.97
CA LEU A 164 1.35 2.40 -5.65
C LEU A 164 1.70 2.44 -7.14
N TYR A 165 1.24 3.46 -7.87
CA TYR A 165 1.41 3.56 -9.34
C TYR A 165 2.22 4.77 -9.77
N ASN A 166 3.00 5.34 -8.84
CA ASN A 166 3.96 6.40 -9.09
C ASN A 166 5.29 6.09 -8.40
N GLY A 167 6.39 6.48 -9.01
CA GLY A 167 7.71 6.38 -8.40
C GLY A 167 8.01 7.62 -7.55
N ILE A 168 8.80 7.45 -6.52
CA ILE A 168 9.37 8.55 -5.73
C ILE A 168 10.81 8.79 -6.17
N GLU A 169 11.17 10.05 -6.36
CA GLU A 169 12.55 10.49 -6.65
C GLU A 169 13.25 11.01 -5.40
N SER A 170 12.51 11.74 -4.55
CA SER A 170 12.99 12.23 -3.24
C SER A 170 11.87 12.21 -2.23
N LEU A 171 12.18 11.95 -0.96
CA LEU A 171 11.23 11.95 0.14
C LEU A 171 11.90 12.41 1.43
N GLU A 172 11.28 13.39 2.08
CA GLU A 172 11.64 13.85 3.41
C GLU A 172 10.41 13.87 4.31
N ILE A 173 10.61 13.49 5.55
CA ILE A 173 9.63 13.63 6.62
C ILE A 173 9.99 14.90 7.43
N GLY A 174 8.99 15.74 7.66
CA GLY A 174 9.15 16.99 8.41
C GLY A 174 8.42 16.96 9.73
N VAL A 175 9.05 17.52 10.77
CA VAL A 175 8.45 17.74 12.08
C VAL A 175 8.77 19.17 12.55
N PRO A 176 7.97 19.77 13.44
CA PRO A 176 8.30 21.07 14.05
C PRO A 176 9.72 21.05 14.65
N ALA A 177 10.50 22.11 14.41
CA ALA A 177 11.83 22.23 14.97
C ALA A 177 11.78 22.13 16.50
N GLY A 178 12.66 21.28 17.07
CA GLY A 178 12.70 20.97 18.49
C GLY A 178 11.90 19.75 18.94
N ALA A 179 11.05 19.16 18.07
CA ALA A 179 10.47 17.86 18.34
C ALA A 179 11.54 16.75 18.23
N LYS A 180 11.40 15.70 19.01
CA LYS A 180 12.23 14.50 18.87
C LYS A 180 11.87 13.81 17.55
N PHE A 181 12.88 13.39 16.81
CA PHE A 181 12.72 12.60 15.60
C PHE A 181 13.83 11.56 15.48
N GLU A 182 13.45 10.35 15.15
CA GLU A 182 14.38 9.27 14.85
C GLU A 182 13.87 8.45 13.68
N GLY A 183 14.67 8.34 12.60
CA GLY A 183 14.43 7.40 11.52
C GLY A 183 14.71 5.97 11.98
N LEU A 184 13.75 5.06 11.80
CA LEU A 184 13.91 3.66 12.19
C LEU A 184 14.38 2.84 10.98
N ALA A 185 15.55 2.22 11.10
CA ALA A 185 16.10 1.36 10.07
C ALA A 185 15.11 0.24 9.68
N PRO A 186 15.16 -0.27 8.44
CA PRO A 186 14.39 -1.43 8.03
C PRO A 186 14.60 -2.61 8.97
N ARG A 187 13.53 -3.34 9.28
CA ARG A 187 13.61 -4.54 10.12
C ARG A 187 14.44 -5.61 9.40
N THR A 188 15.25 -6.35 10.15
CA THR A 188 16.15 -7.39 9.63
C THR A 188 15.48 -8.74 9.45
N ALA A 189 14.22 -8.90 9.89
CA ALA A 189 13.47 -10.14 9.69
C ALA A 189 13.30 -10.43 8.20
N LYS A 190 13.42 -11.71 7.81
CA LYS A 190 13.21 -12.14 6.43
C LYS A 190 11.84 -11.71 5.91
N PRO A 191 11.74 -11.09 4.73
CA PRO A 191 10.47 -10.58 4.21
C PRO A 191 9.56 -11.69 3.69
N VAL A 192 8.25 -11.45 3.70
CA VAL A 192 7.30 -12.15 2.85
C VAL A 192 7.32 -11.47 1.48
N ILE A 193 7.60 -12.23 0.42
CA ILE A 193 7.66 -11.70 -0.95
C ILE A 193 6.38 -12.08 -1.68
N PHE A 194 5.67 -11.10 -2.21
CA PHE A 194 4.50 -11.29 -3.08
C PHE A 194 4.91 -11.02 -4.52
N TYR A 195 4.98 -12.05 -5.34
CA TYR A 195 5.13 -11.93 -6.79
C TYR A 195 3.77 -12.12 -7.45
N GLY A 196 3.29 -11.06 -8.12
CA GLY A 196 1.93 -11.07 -8.66
C GLY A 196 1.64 -9.99 -9.68
N THR A 197 0.38 -9.66 -9.79
CA THR A 197 -0.23 -8.88 -10.87
C THR A 197 -0.53 -7.43 -10.46
N SER A 198 -1.49 -6.77 -11.16
CA SER A 198 -2.04 -5.48 -10.76
C SER A 198 -2.68 -5.51 -9.37
N ILE A 199 -3.26 -6.64 -8.97
CA ILE A 199 -3.88 -6.80 -7.65
C ILE A 199 -2.80 -6.75 -6.57
N THR A 200 -1.72 -7.50 -6.73
CA THR A 200 -0.56 -7.43 -5.83
C THR A 200 0.08 -6.05 -5.85
N HIS A 201 0.22 -5.41 -7.03
CA HIS A 201 0.73 -4.04 -7.17
C HIS A 201 -0.12 -3.04 -6.38
N GLY A 202 -1.45 -3.25 -6.30
CA GLY A 202 -2.39 -2.48 -5.51
C GLY A 202 -3.43 -1.72 -6.32
N ALA A 203 -3.75 -2.19 -7.55
CA ALA A 203 -4.78 -1.56 -8.37
C ALA A 203 -6.12 -1.49 -7.63
N CYS A 204 -6.74 -0.31 -7.71
CA CYS A 204 -8.01 0.09 -7.09
C CYS A 204 -8.00 0.24 -5.56
N ALA A 205 -6.87 0.09 -4.88
CA ALA A 205 -6.77 0.50 -3.49
C ALA A 205 -6.94 2.02 -3.35
N SER A 206 -7.75 2.46 -2.40
CA SER A 206 -7.96 3.90 -2.16
C SER A 206 -6.70 4.62 -1.68
N ARG A 207 -5.77 3.89 -1.05
CA ARG A 207 -4.51 4.37 -0.50
C ARG A 207 -3.51 3.20 -0.31
N PRO A 208 -2.20 3.44 -0.27
CA PRO A 208 -1.17 2.38 -0.27
C PRO A 208 -1.30 1.32 0.81
N GLY A 209 -1.64 1.70 2.03
CA GLY A 209 -1.77 0.75 3.14
C GLY A 209 -2.99 -0.16 3.08
N MET A 210 -3.89 0.02 2.11
CA MET A 210 -5.06 -0.85 1.93
C MET A 210 -4.81 -2.05 1.03
N VAL A 211 -3.69 -2.12 0.33
CA VAL A 211 -3.33 -3.34 -0.41
C VAL A 211 -3.15 -4.52 0.57
N HIS A 212 -3.65 -5.70 0.21
CA HIS A 212 -3.57 -6.89 1.08
C HIS A 212 -2.13 -7.18 1.55
N THR A 213 -1.12 -6.92 0.73
CA THR A 213 0.29 -7.08 1.10
C THR A 213 0.69 -6.18 2.26
N ALA A 214 0.26 -4.91 2.26
CA ALA A 214 0.52 -3.96 3.35
C ALA A 214 -0.29 -4.31 4.61
N ILE A 215 -1.55 -4.76 4.45
CA ILE A 215 -2.40 -5.23 5.56
C ILE A 215 -1.72 -6.42 6.25
N LEU A 216 -1.28 -7.41 5.47
CA LEU A 216 -0.59 -8.61 5.98
C LEU A 216 0.74 -8.26 6.66
N GLY A 217 1.51 -7.33 6.10
CA GLY A 217 2.75 -6.85 6.72
C GLY A 217 2.51 -6.29 8.13
N ARG A 218 1.42 -5.54 8.33
CA ARG A 218 1.03 -5.01 9.65
C ARG A 218 0.51 -6.10 10.59
N ARG A 219 -0.32 -7.02 10.09
CA ARG A 219 -0.92 -8.11 10.91
C ARG A 219 0.10 -9.15 11.35
N LEU A 220 1.08 -9.44 10.50
CA LEU A 220 2.16 -10.39 10.76
C LEU A 220 3.36 -9.72 11.47
N ASP A 221 3.32 -8.40 11.61
CA ASP A 221 4.43 -7.55 12.07
C ASP A 221 5.77 -7.91 11.40
N ARG A 222 5.76 -8.01 10.07
CA ARG A 222 6.88 -8.51 9.27
C ARG A 222 7.11 -7.66 8.02
N PRO A 223 8.37 -7.48 7.58
CA PRO A 223 8.65 -6.85 6.29
C PRO A 223 7.97 -7.60 5.13
N VAL A 224 7.45 -6.84 4.19
CA VAL A 224 6.85 -7.36 2.96
C VAL A 224 7.52 -6.72 1.75
N MET A 225 7.75 -7.52 0.71
CA MET A 225 8.15 -7.02 -0.60
C MET A 225 7.02 -7.21 -1.59
N ASN A 226 6.58 -6.12 -2.19
CA ASN A 226 5.58 -6.12 -3.24
C ASN A 226 6.25 -6.16 -4.62
N ILE A 227 6.24 -7.35 -5.24
CA ILE A 227 6.75 -7.60 -6.59
C ILE A 227 5.55 -7.82 -7.54
N GLY A 228 4.54 -6.95 -7.40
CA GLY A 228 3.37 -6.90 -8.28
C GLY A 228 3.67 -6.10 -9.55
N PHE A 229 3.27 -6.64 -10.71
CA PHE A 229 3.44 -6.00 -12.01
C PHE A 229 2.13 -6.04 -12.80
N SER A 230 1.46 -4.90 -12.89
CA SER A 230 0.16 -4.74 -13.54
C SER A 230 0.16 -5.30 -14.97
N GLY A 231 -0.68 -6.31 -15.25
CA GLY A 231 -0.73 -7.00 -16.55
C GLY A 231 0.48 -7.91 -16.87
N ASN A 232 1.53 -7.91 -16.04
CA ASN A 232 2.83 -8.50 -16.33
C ASN A 232 3.40 -9.40 -15.22
N GLY A 233 2.67 -9.72 -14.19
CA GLY A 233 2.99 -10.78 -13.25
C GLY A 233 2.64 -12.13 -13.87
N ARG A 234 3.60 -12.81 -14.53
CA ARG A 234 3.32 -13.98 -15.39
C ARG A 234 4.25 -15.16 -15.16
N MET A 235 4.75 -15.32 -13.94
CA MET A 235 5.69 -16.41 -13.58
C MET A 235 6.92 -16.44 -14.50
N ASP A 236 7.47 -15.27 -14.87
CA ASP A 236 8.61 -15.18 -15.78
C ASP A 236 9.91 -15.60 -15.08
N THR A 237 10.71 -16.43 -15.74
CA THR A 237 12.01 -16.96 -15.25
C THR A 237 12.96 -15.84 -14.84
N ALA A 238 13.04 -14.74 -15.62
CA ALA A 238 13.94 -13.63 -15.30
C ALA A 238 13.55 -12.89 -13.98
N VAL A 239 12.26 -12.86 -13.64
CA VAL A 239 11.83 -12.38 -12.33
C VAL A 239 12.16 -13.42 -11.26
N GLY A 240 11.94 -14.70 -11.56
CA GLY A 240 12.36 -15.82 -10.71
C GLY A 240 13.85 -15.76 -10.33
N ASP A 241 14.75 -15.49 -11.31
CA ASP A 241 16.19 -15.33 -11.07
C ASP A 241 16.46 -14.24 -10.00
N LEU A 242 15.80 -13.09 -10.14
CA LEU A 242 15.95 -12.01 -9.16
C LEU A 242 15.42 -12.39 -7.78
N LEU A 243 14.29 -13.10 -7.71
CA LEU A 243 13.72 -13.56 -6.44
C LEU A 243 14.61 -14.54 -5.71
N THR A 244 15.34 -15.41 -6.42
CA THR A 244 16.28 -16.37 -5.82
C THR A 244 17.40 -15.71 -5.02
N GLU A 245 17.72 -14.45 -5.29
CA GLU A 245 18.77 -13.71 -4.59
C GLU A 245 18.33 -13.27 -3.18
N ILE A 246 17.04 -13.25 -2.89
CA ILE A 246 16.51 -12.74 -1.62
C ILE A 246 16.27 -13.92 -0.66
N ASP A 247 16.77 -13.79 0.55
CA ASP A 247 16.47 -14.73 1.63
C ASP A 247 15.09 -14.42 2.23
N ALA A 248 14.06 -14.93 1.58
CA ALA A 248 12.67 -14.71 1.95
C ALA A 248 12.23 -15.61 3.11
N ALA A 249 11.29 -15.14 3.93
CA ALA A 249 10.56 -15.98 4.88
C ALA A 249 9.54 -16.87 4.16
N VAL A 250 8.85 -16.32 3.14
CA VAL A 250 7.86 -17.02 2.30
C VAL A 250 7.85 -16.35 0.92
N TYR A 251 7.75 -17.16 -0.14
CA TYR A 251 7.37 -16.68 -1.48
C TYR A 251 5.88 -16.92 -1.70
N VAL A 252 5.14 -15.88 -2.05
CA VAL A 252 3.73 -15.95 -2.45
C VAL A 252 3.65 -15.69 -3.94
N ILE A 253 3.19 -16.67 -4.72
CA ILE A 253 3.09 -16.62 -6.19
C ILE A 253 1.62 -16.40 -6.55
N ASP A 254 1.27 -15.16 -6.88
CA ASP A 254 -0.08 -14.66 -7.12
C ASP A 254 -0.20 -14.08 -8.55
N CYS A 255 0.19 -14.89 -9.55
CA CYS A 255 0.33 -14.45 -10.94
C CYS A 255 -0.85 -14.83 -11.86
N LEU A 256 -1.75 -15.71 -11.42
CA LEU A 256 -2.82 -16.26 -12.25
C LEU A 256 -3.68 -15.22 -12.97
N PRO A 257 -4.03 -14.06 -12.35
CA PRO A 257 -4.84 -13.04 -13.03
C PRO A 257 -4.31 -12.56 -14.39
N ASN A 258 -3.01 -12.74 -14.65
CA ASN A 258 -2.38 -12.33 -15.92
C ASN A 258 -2.02 -13.50 -16.85
N MET A 259 -2.47 -14.72 -16.55
CA MET A 259 -2.06 -15.93 -17.25
C MET A 259 -3.25 -16.66 -17.86
N GLN A 260 -3.01 -17.35 -18.98
CA GLN A 260 -3.92 -18.33 -19.55
C GLN A 260 -3.62 -19.72 -18.95
N PRO A 261 -4.54 -20.69 -18.96
CA PRO A 261 -4.30 -22.04 -18.43
C PRO A 261 -3.05 -22.71 -19.00
N ALA A 262 -2.77 -22.52 -20.29
CA ALA A 262 -1.56 -23.05 -20.93
C ALA A 262 -0.28 -22.42 -20.37
N ASP A 263 -0.30 -21.11 -20.07
CA ASP A 263 0.84 -20.43 -19.45
C ASP A 263 1.10 -20.95 -18.02
N VAL A 264 0.03 -21.18 -17.24
CA VAL A 264 0.13 -21.75 -15.88
C VAL A 264 0.78 -23.13 -15.94
N THR A 265 0.29 -23.99 -16.84
CA THR A 265 0.86 -25.35 -17.07
C THR A 265 2.33 -25.28 -17.45
N ALA A 266 2.71 -24.36 -18.32
CA ALA A 266 4.09 -24.24 -18.79
C ALA A 266 5.06 -23.66 -17.77
N LYS A 267 4.63 -22.70 -16.91
CA LYS A 267 5.52 -21.85 -16.13
C LYS A 267 5.51 -22.12 -14.63
N CYS A 268 4.41 -22.64 -14.05
CA CYS A 268 4.29 -22.79 -12.60
C CYS A 268 5.33 -23.76 -12.02
N VAL A 269 5.39 -24.97 -12.55
CA VAL A 269 6.35 -25.99 -12.08
C VAL A 269 7.81 -25.52 -12.24
N PRO A 270 8.24 -24.98 -13.41
CA PRO A 270 9.58 -24.42 -13.56
C PRO A 270 9.92 -23.33 -12.55
N LEU A 271 9.05 -22.35 -12.31
CA LEU A 271 9.31 -21.29 -11.34
C LEU A 271 9.45 -21.82 -9.92
N VAL A 272 8.57 -22.73 -9.50
CA VAL A 272 8.66 -23.34 -8.16
C VAL A 272 9.96 -24.11 -7.99
N LYS A 273 10.39 -24.89 -9.00
CA LYS A 273 11.66 -25.61 -8.99
C LYS A 273 12.86 -24.66 -8.96
N GLN A 274 12.82 -23.57 -9.71
CA GLN A 274 13.85 -22.53 -9.69
C GLN A 274 14.02 -21.93 -8.29
N LEU A 275 12.93 -21.51 -7.66
CA LEU A 275 12.94 -20.98 -6.29
C LEU A 275 13.40 -22.02 -5.29
N ARG A 276 12.94 -23.26 -5.40
CA ARG A 276 13.30 -24.37 -4.51
C ARG A 276 14.77 -24.74 -4.61
N ALA A 277 15.35 -24.75 -5.80
CA ALA A 277 16.76 -25.02 -6.02
C ALA A 277 17.66 -23.99 -5.31
N ALA A 278 17.31 -22.72 -5.39
CA ALA A 278 18.06 -21.65 -4.74
C ALA A 278 17.78 -21.55 -3.23
N ARG A 279 16.56 -21.87 -2.80
CA ARG A 279 16.07 -21.71 -1.42
C ARG A 279 15.36 -23.00 -0.95
N PRO A 280 16.13 -24.05 -0.60
CA PRO A 280 15.58 -25.39 -0.34
C PRO A 280 14.52 -25.44 0.77
N ASN A 281 14.62 -24.56 1.76
CA ASN A 281 13.78 -24.58 2.95
C ASN A 281 12.73 -23.46 3.02
N THR A 282 12.73 -22.50 2.09
CA THR A 282 11.77 -21.38 2.11
C THR A 282 10.38 -21.86 1.67
N PRO A 283 9.32 -21.63 2.45
CA PRO A 283 7.96 -21.94 2.04
C PRO A 283 7.55 -21.20 0.77
N ILE A 284 6.75 -21.86 -0.06
CA ILE A 284 6.16 -21.30 -1.27
C ILE A 284 4.65 -21.46 -1.18
N VAL A 285 3.91 -20.38 -1.40
CA VAL A 285 2.44 -20.35 -1.43
C VAL A 285 2.01 -20.09 -2.87
N LEU A 286 1.27 -21.02 -3.46
CA LEU A 286 0.62 -20.84 -4.76
C LEU A 286 -0.79 -20.32 -4.53
N VAL A 287 -1.19 -19.29 -5.26
CA VAL A 287 -2.48 -18.62 -5.09
C VAL A 287 -3.28 -18.75 -6.37
N GLU A 288 -4.51 -19.28 -6.27
CA GLU A 288 -5.48 -19.21 -7.37
C GLU A 288 -5.91 -17.76 -7.61
N ASP A 289 -6.34 -17.49 -8.83
CA ASP A 289 -6.98 -16.21 -9.15
C ASP A 289 -8.28 -16.05 -8.35
N ARG A 290 -8.57 -14.82 -7.89
CA ARG A 290 -9.91 -14.49 -7.42
C ARG A 290 -10.90 -14.66 -8.57
N ARG A 291 -12.15 -14.97 -8.30
CA ARG A 291 -13.19 -14.93 -9.30
C ARG A 291 -13.58 -13.50 -9.68
N PHE A 292 -13.93 -13.25 -10.93
CA PHE A 292 -14.58 -11.99 -11.28
C PHE A 292 -15.91 -11.87 -10.55
N THR A 293 -16.18 -10.73 -9.93
CA THR A 293 -17.42 -10.54 -9.16
C THR A 293 -18.69 -10.63 -10.00
N ASN A 294 -18.58 -10.66 -11.33
CA ASN A 294 -19.69 -10.82 -12.28
C ASN A 294 -19.65 -12.16 -13.05
N ASP A 295 -18.86 -13.15 -12.60
CA ASP A 295 -18.76 -14.45 -13.29
C ASP A 295 -20.06 -15.28 -13.17
N TRP A 296 -20.87 -15.02 -12.13
CA TRP A 296 -22.17 -15.63 -11.93
C TRP A 296 -23.14 -15.42 -13.11
N ILE A 297 -22.97 -14.35 -13.88
CA ILE A 297 -23.77 -14.02 -15.06
C ILE A 297 -22.96 -14.11 -16.38
N THR A 298 -21.65 -14.33 -16.29
CA THR A 298 -20.76 -14.40 -17.47
C THR A 298 -20.08 -15.76 -17.58
N PRO A 299 -20.72 -16.78 -18.20
CA PRO A 299 -20.23 -18.16 -18.23
C PRO A 299 -18.79 -18.31 -18.76
N ALA A 300 -18.42 -17.50 -19.76
CA ALA A 300 -17.07 -17.54 -20.32
C ALA A 300 -15.99 -17.11 -19.28
N LYS A 301 -16.29 -16.11 -18.44
CA LYS A 301 -15.40 -15.69 -17.36
C LYS A 301 -15.30 -16.73 -16.26
N LYS A 302 -16.44 -17.34 -15.89
CA LYS A 302 -16.46 -18.45 -14.95
C LYS A 302 -15.59 -19.61 -15.44
N LYS A 303 -15.80 -20.05 -16.69
CA LYS A 303 -15.01 -21.11 -17.30
C LYS A 303 -13.51 -20.78 -17.34
N PHE A 304 -13.14 -19.55 -17.63
CA PHE A 304 -11.75 -19.11 -17.64
C PHE A 304 -11.09 -19.33 -16.26
N HIS A 305 -11.77 -18.96 -15.16
CA HIS A 305 -11.25 -19.21 -13.83
C HIS A 305 -11.23 -20.69 -13.48
N ASP A 306 -12.28 -21.45 -13.83
CA ASP A 306 -12.31 -22.90 -13.60
C ASP A 306 -11.11 -23.59 -14.27
N ASP A 307 -10.80 -23.21 -15.52
CA ASP A 307 -9.66 -23.77 -16.27
C ASP A 307 -8.30 -23.33 -15.66
N ASN A 308 -8.14 -22.05 -15.26
CA ASN A 308 -6.93 -21.56 -14.62
C ASN A 308 -6.68 -22.20 -13.25
N HIS A 309 -7.72 -22.32 -12.43
CA HIS A 309 -7.63 -23.00 -11.14
C HIS A 309 -7.26 -24.47 -11.31
N ALA A 310 -7.88 -25.15 -12.28
CA ALA A 310 -7.55 -26.55 -12.60
C ALA A 310 -6.07 -26.71 -13.01
N ALA A 311 -5.55 -25.80 -13.84
CA ALA A 311 -4.16 -25.81 -14.26
C ALA A 311 -3.19 -25.60 -13.09
N LEU A 312 -3.46 -24.64 -12.19
CA LEU A 312 -2.62 -24.40 -11.00
C LEU A 312 -2.69 -25.58 -10.04
N ARG A 313 -3.87 -26.14 -9.81
CA ARG A 313 -4.07 -27.31 -8.94
C ARG A 313 -3.32 -28.52 -9.46
N ALA A 314 -3.35 -28.76 -10.76
CA ALA A 314 -2.56 -29.83 -11.40
C ALA A 314 -1.07 -29.63 -11.20
N ALA A 315 -0.56 -28.40 -11.36
CA ALA A 315 0.83 -28.07 -11.09
C ALA A 315 1.21 -28.28 -9.61
N TYR A 316 0.35 -27.88 -8.68
CA TYR A 316 0.52 -28.08 -7.25
C TYR A 316 0.61 -29.58 -6.89
N GLU A 317 -0.33 -30.40 -7.37
CA GLU A 317 -0.33 -31.86 -7.11
C GLU A 317 0.88 -32.56 -7.74
N GLN A 318 1.29 -32.14 -8.94
CA GLN A 318 2.53 -32.62 -9.56
C GLN A 318 3.75 -32.34 -8.66
N LEU A 319 3.91 -31.11 -8.19
CA LEU A 319 5.02 -30.70 -7.33
C LEU A 319 5.02 -31.49 -6.00
N LYS A 320 3.86 -31.72 -5.41
CA LYS A 320 3.74 -32.57 -4.21
C LYS A 320 4.15 -34.00 -4.48
N LYS A 321 3.70 -34.60 -5.60
CA LYS A 321 4.07 -35.97 -6.01
C LYS A 321 5.58 -36.08 -6.26
N GLU A 322 6.21 -35.02 -6.75
CA GLU A 322 7.66 -34.93 -6.94
C GLU A 322 8.45 -34.67 -5.63
N GLY A 323 7.77 -34.57 -4.48
CA GLY A 323 8.38 -34.42 -3.17
C GLY A 323 8.79 -32.99 -2.83
N VAL A 324 8.25 -31.95 -3.51
CA VAL A 324 8.54 -30.56 -3.18
C VAL A 324 7.91 -30.21 -1.83
N ALA A 325 8.76 -30.06 -0.82
CA ALA A 325 8.35 -29.77 0.56
C ALA A 325 7.95 -28.28 0.76
N LYS A 326 7.26 -27.99 1.87
CA LYS A 326 6.86 -26.63 2.28
C LYS A 326 6.11 -25.87 1.18
N LEU A 327 5.25 -26.55 0.46
CA LEU A 327 4.37 -26.00 -0.56
C LEU A 327 2.97 -25.84 0.03
N HIS A 328 2.45 -24.62 -0.04
CA HIS A 328 1.11 -24.23 0.45
C HIS A 328 0.26 -23.76 -0.71
N TYR A 329 -1.06 -23.71 -0.48
CA TYR A 329 -2.03 -23.37 -1.52
C TYR A 329 -3.15 -22.48 -0.95
N ILE A 330 -3.56 -21.48 -1.73
CA ILE A 330 -4.72 -20.64 -1.43
C ILE A 330 -5.70 -20.76 -2.58
N ALA A 331 -6.93 -21.23 -2.28
CA ALA A 331 -8.02 -21.29 -3.25
C ALA A 331 -8.60 -19.90 -3.54
N GLY A 332 -9.06 -19.69 -4.78
CA GLY A 332 -9.48 -18.39 -5.28
C GLY A 332 -10.94 -18.02 -5.03
N ASP A 333 -11.79 -19.02 -4.76
CA ASP A 333 -13.26 -18.89 -4.84
C ASP A 333 -13.83 -17.76 -3.95
N HIS A 334 -13.29 -17.53 -2.77
CA HIS A 334 -13.82 -16.59 -1.77
C HIS A 334 -12.92 -15.37 -1.50
N LEU A 335 -11.89 -15.15 -2.34
CA LEU A 335 -10.90 -14.09 -2.07
C LEU A 335 -11.51 -12.68 -1.97
N TYR A 336 -12.63 -12.43 -2.65
CA TYR A 336 -13.36 -11.15 -2.58
C TYR A 336 -14.67 -11.24 -1.79
N GLY A 337 -14.97 -12.41 -1.18
CA GLY A 337 -16.26 -12.73 -0.56
C GLY A 337 -17.31 -13.14 -1.61
N ASP A 338 -18.51 -13.44 -1.13
CA ASP A 338 -19.57 -14.07 -1.94
C ASP A 338 -20.70 -13.10 -2.34
N ASP A 339 -20.59 -11.83 -1.94
CA ASP A 339 -21.61 -10.79 -2.17
C ASP A 339 -21.36 -9.94 -3.42
N THR A 340 -20.31 -10.23 -4.17
CA THR A 340 -19.89 -9.52 -5.39
C THR A 340 -19.35 -8.09 -5.20
N GLU A 341 -19.26 -7.58 -3.95
CA GLU A 341 -18.90 -6.19 -3.63
C GLU A 341 -17.38 -5.94 -3.46
N GLY A 342 -16.55 -6.99 -3.57
CA GLY A 342 -15.12 -6.93 -3.32
C GLY A 342 -14.26 -6.32 -4.43
N ALA A 343 -14.84 -5.86 -5.55
CA ALA A 343 -14.08 -5.35 -6.70
C ALA A 343 -14.63 -4.01 -7.23
N THR A 344 -13.75 -3.23 -7.86
CA THR A 344 -14.09 -1.93 -8.49
C THR A 344 -14.61 -2.10 -9.92
N ASP A 345 -14.05 -3.06 -10.68
CA ASP A 345 -14.30 -3.28 -12.11
C ASP A 345 -14.54 -4.76 -12.42
N ALA A 346 -15.12 -5.47 -11.47
CA ALA A 346 -15.31 -6.91 -11.43
C ALA A 346 -14.00 -7.72 -11.28
N SER A 347 -12.83 -7.14 -11.48
CA SER A 347 -11.53 -7.80 -11.51
C SER A 347 -10.61 -7.35 -10.37
N HIS A 348 -10.43 -6.04 -10.23
CA HIS A 348 -9.49 -5.46 -9.26
C HIS A 348 -10.17 -5.19 -7.93
N ALA A 349 -9.53 -5.64 -6.85
CA ALA A 349 -10.03 -5.45 -5.50
C ALA A 349 -10.24 -3.95 -5.17
N ASN A 350 -11.37 -3.63 -4.58
CA ASN A 350 -11.51 -2.41 -3.79
C ASN A 350 -10.97 -2.64 -2.36
N ASP A 351 -11.06 -1.65 -1.47
CA ASP A 351 -10.56 -1.79 -0.10
C ASP A 351 -11.20 -2.96 0.66
N LEU A 352 -12.49 -3.24 0.43
CA LEU A 352 -13.18 -4.38 1.02
C LEU A 352 -12.60 -5.71 0.52
N GLY A 353 -12.38 -5.83 -0.80
CA GLY A 353 -11.77 -7.02 -1.39
C GLY A 353 -10.35 -7.25 -0.88
N PHE A 354 -9.55 -6.21 -0.72
CA PHE A 354 -8.20 -6.33 -0.14
C PHE A 354 -8.23 -6.79 1.32
N MET A 355 -9.18 -6.31 2.13
CA MET A 355 -9.35 -6.80 3.51
C MET A 355 -9.70 -8.28 3.53
N ARG A 356 -10.64 -8.72 2.69
CA ARG A 356 -11.06 -10.12 2.56
C ARG A 356 -9.93 -11.03 2.07
N GLN A 357 -9.17 -10.58 1.06
CA GLN A 357 -7.96 -11.30 0.66
C GLN A 357 -6.99 -11.48 1.83
N ALA A 358 -6.73 -10.42 2.59
CA ALA A 358 -5.84 -10.51 3.74
C ALA A 358 -6.36 -11.50 4.80
N ASP A 359 -7.68 -11.57 5.03
CA ASP A 359 -8.30 -12.51 5.97
C ASP A 359 -8.06 -13.97 5.56
N ILE A 360 -8.07 -14.27 4.25
CA ILE A 360 -7.84 -15.61 3.71
C ILE A 360 -6.35 -15.96 3.66
N PHE A 361 -5.50 -15.00 3.30
CA PHE A 361 -4.04 -15.21 3.21
C PHE A 361 -3.39 -15.38 4.58
N GLU A 362 -3.84 -14.65 5.60
CA GLU A 362 -3.19 -14.59 6.91
C GLU A 362 -3.02 -15.97 7.57
N PRO A 363 -4.02 -16.86 7.70
CA PRO A 363 -3.86 -18.15 8.35
C PRO A 363 -2.87 -19.06 7.60
N VAL A 364 -2.85 -19.01 6.26
CA VAL A 364 -1.89 -19.79 5.45
C VAL A 364 -0.48 -19.26 5.65
N LEU A 365 -0.29 -17.95 5.65
CA LEU A 365 1.01 -17.34 5.90
C LEU A 365 1.51 -17.59 7.32
N ARG A 366 0.64 -17.52 8.33
CA ARG A 366 1.01 -17.88 9.71
C ARG A 366 1.45 -19.34 9.83
N THR A 367 0.86 -20.25 9.04
CA THR A 367 1.29 -21.64 8.97
C THR A 367 2.64 -21.77 8.25
N ALA A 368 2.83 -21.09 7.13
CA ALA A 368 4.06 -21.12 6.36
C ALA A 368 5.26 -20.50 7.11
N LEU A 369 5.02 -19.58 8.04
CA LEU A 369 6.04 -18.90 8.84
C LEU A 369 6.51 -19.66 10.09
N LYS A 370 5.88 -20.78 10.43
CA LYS A 370 6.31 -21.70 11.51
C LYS A 370 7.44 -22.58 11.03
#